data_05b1c5562a56752ec9553e223824a205
#
_entry.id   05b1c5562a56752ec9553e223824a205
#
_cell.length_a   1.000
_cell.length_b   1.000
_cell.length_c   1.000
_cell.angle_alpha   90.00
_cell.angle_beta   90.00
_cell.angle_gamma   90.00
#
_symmetry.space_group_name_H-M   'P 1'
#
loop_
_entity.id
_entity.type
_entity.pdbx_description
1 polymer ?
#
loop_
_entity_poly.entity_id
_entity_poly.type
_entity_poly.pdbx_seq_one_letter_code
_entity_poly.pdbx_strand_id
1 'polypeptide(L)'
;MSQAKENSSQVGSEQWLALVAIIIGTFVAVLNSSLLNVALPKLVTVFGSTTDTMQWVLTGYMLASAVVIPLSGYLGDKFGYKRILLLSITGFTAGSFLCGFAWSDSSMIAFRILTGLAGGLIMPVGMSIIYMIIPREKIGMALGLWGISSMSAPAIGPTLSGYLVQYFSWRLLFFLSVPLGIVAIVMISILLKETPKKPNAFFDKLGTVLSMIAFGTILLALSKGQSEGWTSLYIVSLLFTGFFSLILFIWVELGQEQPLMDLRLFKIPEFSLSVISSGLVTMGMFGGIFLMPIYLQNILGMSAIQTGLLLMPQSIAMALMMPLSGRLFDKVGVVPLGIVGLTIVGITTYDLHLLEVNTPTHWLNILVTIRGIGIGLCMMPLSTVGMNAVPKHLVGRASPLSNVIRQVLGSLSIAILTAIMTTRATWHGAVIAEGVSVTNDTANQTLQGLSAMLAQGGLDAASAQAAAMSTLGGVIQQEAMVRAIGDTFFISAMPVFACIPLVLFYLRKKKAPSAPVPAPAPASVPAQKPLEAAPGN
;
A
#
# COMPACT_ATOMS: atom_id res chain seq x y z
N MET A 1 -37.30 24.56 8.55
CA MET A 1 -36.05 24.38 7.77
C MET A 1 -34.85 23.93 8.61
N SER A 2 -34.78 24.21 9.91
CA SER A 2 -33.70 23.77 10.82
C SER A 2 -33.71 22.26 11.10
N GLN A 3 -34.85 21.64 11.39
CA GLN A 3 -34.97 20.21 11.69
C GLN A 3 -34.68 19.28 10.48
N ALA A 4 -34.91 19.73 9.24
CA ALA A 4 -34.57 18.98 8.05
C ALA A 4 -33.06 18.94 7.77
N LYS A 5 -32.30 19.93 8.23
CA LYS A 5 -30.83 19.96 8.15
C LYS A 5 -30.16 19.11 9.25
N GLU A 6 -30.75 19.02 10.44
CA GLU A 6 -30.24 18.17 11.53
C GLU A 6 -30.42 16.67 11.22
N ASN A 7 -31.55 16.29 10.61
CA ASN A 7 -31.77 14.89 10.23
C ASN A 7 -30.87 14.40 9.07
N SER A 8 -30.34 15.30 8.25
CA SER A 8 -29.45 14.94 7.12
C SER A 8 -27.99 14.71 7.56
N SER A 9 -27.60 15.13 8.76
CA SER A 9 -26.23 15.00 9.29
C SER A 9 -26.03 13.78 10.20
N GLN A 10 -27.10 13.07 10.59
CA GLN A 10 -26.98 11.85 11.36
C GLN A 10 -26.75 10.67 10.43
N VAL A 11 -25.53 10.09 10.47
CA VAL A 11 -25.26 8.78 9.84
C VAL A 11 -26.08 7.75 10.57
N GLY A 12 -26.99 7.10 9.86
CA GLY A 12 -27.81 6.02 10.43
C GLY A 12 -26.95 4.82 10.84
N SER A 13 -27.46 4.02 11.78
CA SER A 13 -26.80 2.78 12.21
C SER A 13 -26.50 1.84 11.03
N GLU A 14 -27.35 1.81 10.01
CA GLU A 14 -27.17 1.01 8.78
C GLU A 14 -25.90 1.38 8.02
N GLN A 15 -25.57 2.67 7.93
CA GLN A 15 -24.37 3.14 7.20
C GLN A 15 -23.08 2.77 7.96
N TRP A 16 -23.09 2.83 9.28
CA TRP A 16 -21.98 2.39 10.10
C TRP A 16 -21.76 0.87 10.03
N LEU A 17 -22.84 0.09 10.04
CA LEU A 17 -22.76 -1.36 9.87
C LEU A 17 -22.28 -1.74 8.47
N ALA A 18 -22.71 -1.03 7.42
CA ALA A 18 -22.19 -1.20 6.07
C ALA A 18 -20.68 -0.88 5.99
N LEU A 19 -20.23 0.18 6.68
CA LEU A 19 -18.80 0.51 6.79
C LEU A 19 -18.02 -0.62 7.46
N VAL A 20 -18.51 -1.20 8.55
CA VAL A 20 -17.88 -2.33 9.24
C VAL A 20 -17.75 -3.54 8.31
N ALA A 21 -18.76 -3.83 7.51
CA ALA A 21 -18.72 -4.91 6.52
C ALA A 21 -17.63 -4.70 5.47
N ILE A 22 -17.47 -3.47 4.97
CA ILE A 22 -16.39 -3.09 4.03
C ILE A 22 -15.02 -3.20 4.72
N ILE A 23 -14.91 -2.77 5.98
CA ILE A 23 -13.69 -2.89 6.80
C ILE A 23 -13.23 -4.34 6.90
N ILE A 24 -14.15 -5.26 7.24
CA ILE A 24 -13.84 -6.70 7.34
C ILE A 24 -13.36 -7.25 6.00
N GLY A 25 -14.06 -6.94 4.89
CA GLY A 25 -13.64 -7.38 3.56
C GLY A 25 -12.25 -6.89 3.16
N THR A 26 -11.95 -5.61 3.45
CA THR A 26 -10.62 -5.03 3.19
C THR A 26 -9.55 -5.65 4.08
N PHE A 27 -9.84 -5.83 5.37
CA PHE A 27 -8.93 -6.45 6.33
C PHE A 27 -8.50 -7.85 5.88
N VAL A 28 -9.45 -8.68 5.45
CA VAL A 28 -9.18 -10.05 4.98
C VAL A 28 -8.25 -10.05 3.77
N ALA A 29 -8.48 -9.16 2.81
CA ALA A 29 -7.66 -9.06 1.61
C ALA A 29 -6.21 -8.64 1.92
N VAL A 30 -6.03 -7.66 2.79
CA VAL A 30 -4.70 -7.17 3.20
C VAL A 30 -3.99 -8.17 4.10
N LEU A 31 -4.71 -8.81 5.03
CA LEU A 31 -4.17 -9.83 5.93
C LEU A 31 -3.63 -11.03 5.14
N ASN A 32 -4.38 -11.53 4.18
CA ASN A 32 -3.96 -12.66 3.34
C ASN A 32 -2.64 -12.38 2.61
N SER A 33 -2.46 -11.17 2.08
CA SER A 33 -1.22 -10.77 1.43
C SER A 33 -0.05 -10.70 2.42
N SER A 34 -0.30 -10.18 3.63
CA SER A 34 0.73 -10.04 4.67
C SER A 34 1.18 -11.38 5.26
N LEU A 35 0.25 -12.33 5.44
CA LEU A 35 0.53 -13.68 5.93
C LEU A 35 1.54 -14.41 5.04
N LEU A 36 1.45 -14.25 3.73
CA LEU A 36 2.27 -14.99 2.77
C LEU A 36 3.72 -14.54 2.69
N ASN A 37 4.02 -13.28 2.99
CA ASN A 37 5.39 -12.78 2.95
C ASN A 37 6.32 -13.59 3.87
N VAL A 38 5.83 -14.03 5.01
CA VAL A 38 6.60 -14.82 6.00
C VAL A 38 6.59 -16.31 5.67
N ALA A 39 5.53 -16.79 5.02
CA ALA A 39 5.37 -18.20 4.71
C ALA A 39 6.17 -18.68 3.48
N LEU A 40 6.70 -17.76 2.68
CA LEU A 40 7.35 -18.07 1.40
C LEU A 40 8.46 -19.13 1.51
N PRO A 41 9.42 -19.06 2.46
CA PRO A 41 10.46 -20.08 2.62
C PRO A 41 9.89 -21.47 2.92
N LYS A 42 8.82 -21.53 3.70
CA LYS A 42 8.13 -22.80 4.01
C LYS A 42 7.46 -23.39 2.76
N LEU A 43 6.83 -22.53 1.94
CA LEU A 43 6.22 -22.98 0.68
C LEU A 43 7.26 -23.51 -0.30
N VAL A 44 8.44 -22.86 -0.41
CA VAL A 44 9.59 -23.37 -1.19
C VAL A 44 9.95 -24.79 -0.77
N THR A 45 10.07 -25.03 0.53
CA THR A 45 10.41 -26.36 1.07
C THR A 45 9.29 -27.39 0.83
N VAL A 46 8.03 -27.00 1.01
CA VAL A 46 6.87 -27.91 0.90
C VAL A 46 6.63 -28.37 -0.54
N PHE A 47 6.78 -27.45 -1.50
CA PHE A 47 6.57 -27.77 -2.92
C PHE A 47 7.84 -28.27 -3.62
N GLY A 48 9.01 -28.27 -2.95
CA GLY A 48 10.30 -28.62 -3.55
C GLY A 48 10.68 -27.71 -4.72
N SER A 49 10.20 -26.47 -4.70
CA SER A 49 10.34 -25.49 -5.77
C SER A 49 11.53 -24.55 -5.52
N THR A 50 11.91 -23.76 -6.54
CA THR A 50 12.90 -22.70 -6.34
C THR A 50 12.29 -21.46 -5.71
N THR A 51 13.12 -20.63 -5.06
CA THR A 51 12.67 -19.36 -4.50
C THR A 51 12.10 -18.43 -5.58
N ASP A 52 12.72 -18.40 -6.77
CA ASP A 52 12.26 -17.59 -7.90
C ASP A 52 10.88 -18.00 -8.41
N THR A 53 10.63 -19.29 -8.53
CA THR A 53 9.30 -19.80 -8.92
C THR A 53 8.28 -19.47 -7.84
N MET A 54 8.63 -19.69 -6.57
CA MET A 54 7.69 -19.45 -5.47
C MET A 54 7.40 -17.97 -5.22
N GLN A 55 8.30 -17.06 -5.58
CA GLN A 55 8.03 -15.60 -5.57
C GLN A 55 6.83 -15.23 -6.44
N TRP A 56 6.50 -15.99 -7.50
CA TRP A 56 5.31 -15.76 -8.31
C TRP A 56 4.00 -15.87 -7.54
N VAL A 57 3.98 -16.56 -6.40
CA VAL A 57 2.83 -16.61 -5.48
C VAL A 57 2.49 -15.20 -4.95
N LEU A 58 3.50 -14.35 -4.71
CA LEU A 58 3.32 -12.96 -4.30
C LEU A 58 3.20 -12.02 -5.51
N THR A 59 4.14 -12.12 -6.45
CA THR A 59 4.20 -11.25 -7.63
C THR A 59 2.99 -11.43 -8.54
N GLY A 60 2.56 -12.67 -8.79
CA GLY A 60 1.37 -12.96 -9.60
C GLY A 60 0.09 -12.36 -9.02
N TYR A 61 -0.09 -12.47 -7.70
CA TYR A 61 -1.20 -11.81 -7.00
C TYR A 61 -1.13 -10.28 -7.15
N MET A 62 0.04 -9.69 -6.93
CA MET A 62 0.24 -8.24 -6.99
C MET A 62 -0.02 -7.69 -8.40
N LEU A 63 0.52 -8.35 -9.44
CA LEU A 63 0.32 -7.96 -10.83
C LEU A 63 -1.14 -8.09 -11.25
N ALA A 64 -1.79 -9.22 -10.94
CA ALA A 64 -3.19 -9.43 -11.22
C ALA A 64 -4.09 -8.38 -10.55
N SER A 65 -3.79 -8.04 -9.28
CA SER A 65 -4.50 -6.98 -8.57
C SER A 65 -4.31 -5.62 -9.23
N ALA A 66 -3.08 -5.26 -9.59
CA ALA A 66 -2.77 -3.96 -10.18
C ALA A 66 -3.44 -3.76 -11.55
N VAL A 67 -3.47 -4.82 -12.36
CA VAL A 67 -4.07 -4.82 -13.70
C VAL A 67 -5.58 -4.60 -13.66
N VAL A 68 -6.25 -5.05 -12.60
CA VAL A 68 -7.73 -4.96 -12.50
C VAL A 68 -8.20 -3.67 -11.81
N ILE A 69 -7.36 -2.99 -11.03
CA ILE A 69 -7.71 -1.76 -10.30
C ILE A 69 -8.33 -0.69 -11.22
N PRO A 70 -7.76 -0.36 -12.41
CA PRO A 70 -8.32 0.65 -13.30
C PRO A 70 -9.76 0.37 -13.71
N LEU A 71 -10.14 -0.90 -13.85
CA LEU A 71 -11.48 -1.33 -14.25
C LEU A 71 -12.54 -1.09 -13.16
N SER A 72 -12.15 -0.90 -11.90
CA SER A 72 -13.08 -0.86 -10.76
C SER A 72 -14.13 0.25 -10.89
N GLY A 73 -13.78 1.41 -11.44
CA GLY A 73 -14.71 2.51 -11.68
C GLY A 73 -15.77 2.17 -12.73
N TYR A 74 -15.33 1.66 -13.89
CA TYR A 74 -16.24 1.24 -14.96
C TYR A 74 -17.17 0.10 -14.51
N LEU A 75 -16.61 -0.93 -13.86
CA LEU A 75 -17.38 -2.08 -13.37
C LEU A 75 -18.42 -1.63 -12.34
N GLY A 76 -18.04 -0.74 -11.41
CA GLY A 76 -18.93 -0.18 -10.40
C GLY A 76 -20.05 0.67 -11.02
N ASP A 77 -19.75 1.53 -11.98
CA ASP A 77 -20.71 2.37 -12.68
C ASP A 77 -21.72 1.51 -13.48
N LYS A 78 -21.24 0.48 -14.19
CA LYS A 78 -22.07 -0.36 -15.06
C LYS A 78 -22.93 -1.38 -14.31
N PHE A 79 -22.30 -2.12 -13.38
CA PHE A 79 -22.96 -3.26 -12.70
C PHE A 79 -23.46 -2.93 -11.30
N GLY A 80 -23.03 -1.80 -10.72
CA GLY A 80 -23.32 -1.39 -9.35
C GLY A 80 -22.18 -1.76 -8.41
N TYR A 81 -21.80 -0.82 -7.54
CA TYR A 81 -20.65 -0.99 -6.65
C TYR A 81 -20.84 -2.11 -5.61
N LYS A 82 -22.08 -2.29 -5.07
CA LYS A 82 -22.39 -3.41 -4.18
C LYS A 82 -22.11 -4.75 -4.83
N ARG A 83 -22.63 -4.95 -6.05
CA ARG A 83 -22.46 -6.22 -6.78
C ARG A 83 -21.00 -6.50 -7.07
N ILE A 84 -20.24 -5.49 -7.49
CA ILE A 84 -18.81 -5.66 -7.77
C ILE A 84 -18.05 -5.98 -6.49
N LEU A 85 -18.35 -5.32 -5.37
CA LEU A 85 -17.73 -5.64 -4.08
C LEU A 85 -18.04 -7.08 -3.63
N LEU A 86 -19.29 -7.52 -3.76
CA LEU A 86 -19.69 -8.90 -3.44
C LEU A 86 -18.98 -9.92 -4.32
N LEU A 87 -18.93 -9.70 -5.64
CA LEU A 87 -18.22 -10.58 -6.56
C LEU A 87 -16.72 -10.63 -6.24
N SER A 88 -16.13 -9.48 -5.91
CA SER A 88 -14.72 -9.38 -5.56
C SER A 88 -14.38 -10.14 -4.28
N ILE A 89 -15.16 -9.96 -3.21
CA ILE A 89 -14.92 -10.67 -1.95
C ILE A 89 -15.23 -12.16 -2.09
N THR A 90 -16.27 -12.53 -2.85
CA THR A 90 -16.59 -13.93 -3.12
C THR A 90 -15.48 -14.62 -3.93
N GLY A 91 -15.04 -13.98 -5.02
CA GLY A 91 -13.93 -14.50 -5.84
C GLY A 91 -12.61 -14.59 -5.06
N PHE A 92 -12.33 -13.58 -4.21
CA PHE A 92 -11.17 -13.59 -3.32
C PHE A 92 -11.25 -14.73 -2.28
N THR A 93 -12.41 -14.93 -1.66
CA THR A 93 -12.63 -15.99 -0.65
C THR A 93 -12.54 -17.38 -1.29
N ALA A 94 -13.15 -17.57 -2.46
CA ALA A 94 -13.06 -18.82 -3.22
C ALA A 94 -11.62 -19.08 -3.70
N GLY A 95 -10.93 -18.06 -4.21
CA GLY A 95 -9.52 -18.17 -4.60
C GLY A 95 -8.61 -18.51 -3.43
N SER A 96 -8.83 -17.89 -2.25
CA SER A 96 -8.11 -18.25 -1.02
C SER A 96 -8.39 -19.69 -0.60
N PHE A 97 -9.63 -20.12 -0.67
CA PHE A 97 -9.98 -21.53 -0.40
C PHE A 97 -9.23 -22.48 -1.33
N LEU A 98 -9.19 -22.20 -2.64
CA LEU A 98 -8.46 -23.01 -3.62
C LEU A 98 -6.95 -23.02 -3.34
N CYS A 99 -6.35 -21.88 -2.93
CA CYS A 99 -4.95 -21.83 -2.51
C CYS A 99 -4.65 -22.81 -1.36
N GLY A 100 -5.57 -22.96 -0.40
CA GLY A 100 -5.42 -23.94 0.69
C GLY A 100 -5.40 -25.38 0.23
N PHE A 101 -5.94 -25.70 -0.95
CA PHE A 101 -5.93 -27.02 -1.57
C PHE A 101 -4.88 -27.17 -2.67
N ALA A 102 -3.99 -26.21 -2.86
CA ALA A 102 -2.95 -26.30 -3.88
C ALA A 102 -2.09 -27.55 -3.68
N TRP A 103 -1.82 -28.25 -4.79
CA TRP A 103 -1.07 -29.50 -4.84
C TRP A 103 0.30 -29.36 -5.53
N SER A 104 0.54 -28.24 -6.20
CA SER A 104 1.80 -27.89 -6.85
C SER A 104 2.06 -26.38 -6.79
N ASP A 105 3.29 -25.95 -7.04
CA ASP A 105 3.67 -24.56 -7.20
C ASP A 105 2.85 -23.85 -8.29
N SER A 106 2.70 -24.48 -9.45
CA SER A 106 1.93 -23.95 -10.57
C SER A 106 0.44 -23.77 -10.22
N SER A 107 -0.18 -24.73 -9.50
CA SER A 107 -1.56 -24.59 -9.03
C SER A 107 -1.69 -23.47 -8.01
N MET A 108 -0.74 -23.33 -7.09
CA MET A 108 -0.69 -22.25 -6.13
C MET A 108 -0.60 -20.89 -6.82
N ILE A 109 0.32 -20.74 -7.79
CA ILE A 109 0.49 -19.50 -8.57
C ILE A 109 -0.79 -19.15 -9.33
N ALA A 110 -1.40 -20.13 -10.02
CA ALA A 110 -2.65 -19.91 -10.76
C ALA A 110 -3.80 -19.44 -9.84
N PHE A 111 -3.99 -20.09 -8.69
CA PHE A 111 -5.00 -19.69 -7.72
C PHE A 111 -4.71 -18.31 -7.11
N ARG A 112 -3.44 -17.96 -6.90
CA ARG A 112 -3.03 -16.63 -6.44
C ARG A 112 -3.33 -15.53 -7.48
N ILE A 113 -3.12 -15.79 -8.77
CA ILE A 113 -3.50 -14.87 -9.85
C ILE A 113 -5.01 -14.65 -9.84
N LEU A 114 -5.81 -15.72 -9.76
CA LEU A 114 -7.28 -15.61 -9.66
C LEU A 114 -7.71 -14.83 -8.41
N THR A 115 -7.09 -15.12 -7.26
CA THR A 115 -7.35 -14.37 -6.01
C THR A 115 -6.97 -12.90 -6.16
N GLY A 116 -5.89 -12.59 -6.87
CA GLY A 116 -5.43 -11.23 -7.16
C GLY A 116 -6.40 -10.44 -8.05
N LEU A 117 -6.92 -11.06 -9.11
CA LEU A 117 -7.92 -10.43 -9.99
C LEU A 117 -9.19 -10.03 -9.21
N ALA A 118 -9.64 -10.87 -8.29
CA ALA A 118 -10.78 -10.55 -7.43
C ALA A 118 -10.41 -9.53 -6.34
N GLY A 119 -9.30 -9.76 -5.64
CA GLY A 119 -8.85 -8.95 -4.49
C GLY A 119 -8.50 -7.52 -4.85
N GLY A 120 -7.96 -7.28 -6.06
CA GLY A 120 -7.56 -5.95 -6.51
C GLY A 120 -8.71 -4.94 -6.59
N LEU A 121 -9.94 -5.39 -6.73
CA LEU A 121 -11.12 -4.52 -6.76
C LEU A 121 -11.64 -4.14 -5.37
N ILE A 122 -11.29 -4.88 -4.31
CA ILE A 122 -11.89 -4.70 -2.97
C ILE A 122 -11.61 -3.30 -2.42
N MET A 123 -10.35 -2.84 -2.46
CA MET A 123 -9.99 -1.53 -1.91
C MET A 123 -10.58 -0.35 -2.68
N PRO A 124 -10.43 -0.23 -4.02
CA PRO A 124 -10.95 0.93 -4.74
C PRO A 124 -12.48 0.99 -4.75
N VAL A 125 -13.15 -0.16 -4.85
CA VAL A 125 -14.63 -0.24 -4.79
C VAL A 125 -15.12 0.07 -3.38
N GLY A 126 -14.51 -0.50 -2.33
CA GLY A 126 -14.84 -0.21 -0.94
C GLY A 126 -14.70 1.27 -0.62
N MET A 127 -13.59 1.90 -1.00
CA MET A 127 -13.35 3.33 -0.84
C MET A 127 -14.43 4.16 -1.56
N SER A 128 -14.77 3.80 -2.81
CA SER A 128 -15.83 4.50 -3.56
C SER A 128 -17.18 4.42 -2.87
N ILE A 129 -17.55 3.25 -2.33
CA ILE A 129 -18.81 3.08 -1.58
C ILE A 129 -18.81 3.95 -0.33
N ILE A 130 -17.71 3.98 0.44
CA ILE A 130 -17.61 4.80 1.67
C ILE A 130 -17.90 6.27 1.36
N TYR A 131 -17.32 6.83 0.27
CA TYR A 131 -17.58 8.20 -0.16
C TYR A 131 -19.00 8.43 -0.67
N MET A 132 -19.70 7.39 -1.14
CA MET A 132 -21.09 7.49 -1.59
C MET A 132 -22.10 7.44 -0.44
N ILE A 133 -21.83 6.62 0.60
CA ILE A 133 -22.80 6.39 1.67
C ILE A 133 -22.59 7.29 2.90
N ILE A 134 -21.37 7.77 3.14
CA ILE A 134 -21.04 8.59 4.30
C ILE A 134 -21.10 10.08 3.93
N PRO A 135 -21.78 10.93 4.73
CA PRO A 135 -21.75 12.38 4.58
C PRO A 135 -20.32 12.96 4.68
N ARG A 136 -20.07 14.05 3.96
CA ARG A 136 -18.73 14.69 3.90
C ARG A 136 -18.20 15.09 5.27
N GLU A 137 -19.09 15.49 6.19
CA GLU A 137 -18.78 15.94 7.55
C GLU A 137 -18.21 14.83 8.44
N LYS A 138 -18.49 13.56 8.11
CA LYS A 138 -18.03 12.39 8.88
C LYS A 138 -17.10 11.45 8.09
N ILE A 139 -16.74 11.85 6.88
CA ILE A 139 -15.94 11.02 5.98
C ILE A 139 -14.54 10.78 6.55
N GLY A 140 -13.93 11.77 7.21
CA GLY A 140 -12.62 11.65 7.85
C GLY A 140 -12.60 10.53 8.89
N MET A 141 -13.62 10.49 9.77
CA MET A 141 -13.75 9.42 10.77
C MET A 141 -13.99 8.05 10.13
N ALA A 142 -14.85 7.98 9.10
CA ALA A 142 -15.16 6.71 8.41
C ALA A 142 -13.92 6.14 7.70
N LEU A 143 -13.16 6.98 7.01
CA LEU A 143 -11.90 6.57 6.38
C LEU A 143 -10.82 6.26 7.40
N GLY A 144 -10.81 6.95 8.55
CA GLY A 144 -9.95 6.61 9.68
C GLY A 144 -10.20 5.20 10.22
N LEU A 145 -11.46 4.83 10.39
CA LEU A 145 -11.85 3.47 10.78
C LEU A 145 -11.52 2.44 9.70
N TRP A 146 -11.77 2.76 8.43
CA TRP A 146 -11.38 1.90 7.31
C TRP A 146 -9.86 1.73 7.22
N GLY A 147 -9.09 2.78 7.50
CA GLY A 147 -7.63 2.74 7.56
C GLY A 147 -7.08 1.77 8.59
N ILE A 148 -7.79 1.53 9.71
CA ILE A 148 -7.40 0.51 10.68
C ILE A 148 -7.22 -0.84 10.00
N SER A 149 -8.17 -1.25 9.14
CA SER A 149 -8.11 -2.54 8.45
C SER A 149 -6.89 -2.68 7.56
N SER A 150 -6.52 -1.60 6.86
CA SER A 150 -5.39 -1.60 5.94
C SER A 150 -4.03 -1.64 6.66
N MET A 151 -3.97 -1.14 7.90
CA MET A 151 -2.71 -0.97 8.63
C MET A 151 -2.50 -2.01 9.73
N SER A 152 -3.57 -2.52 10.36
CA SER A 152 -3.45 -3.58 11.35
C SER A 152 -3.14 -4.94 10.73
N ALA A 153 -3.59 -5.19 9.50
CA ALA A 153 -3.35 -6.45 8.82
C ALA A 153 -1.85 -6.74 8.56
N PRO A 154 -1.03 -5.78 8.03
CA PRO A 154 0.41 -5.97 7.91
C PRO A 154 1.13 -6.16 9.24
N ALA A 155 0.56 -5.64 10.32
CA ALA A 155 1.14 -5.77 11.65
C ALA A 155 0.95 -7.16 12.26
N ILE A 156 -0.28 -7.65 12.17
CA ILE A 156 -0.66 -8.95 12.73
C ILE A 156 -0.13 -10.09 11.85
N GLY A 157 -0.05 -9.84 10.53
CA GLY A 157 0.26 -10.84 9.53
C GLY A 157 1.54 -11.64 9.80
N PRO A 158 2.71 -11.01 9.99
CA PRO A 158 3.96 -11.74 10.21
C PRO A 158 3.93 -12.61 11.47
N THR A 159 3.44 -12.08 12.59
CA THR A 159 3.33 -12.82 13.85
C THR A 159 2.38 -14.00 13.71
N LEU A 160 1.20 -13.77 13.13
CA LEU A 160 0.19 -14.81 12.93
C LEU A 160 0.67 -15.87 11.92
N SER A 161 1.32 -15.44 10.84
CA SER A 161 1.90 -16.33 9.84
C SER A 161 2.98 -17.21 10.44
N GLY A 162 3.93 -16.61 11.18
CA GLY A 162 4.99 -17.34 11.86
C GLY A 162 4.42 -18.40 12.80
N TYR A 163 3.42 -18.04 13.62
CA TYR A 163 2.74 -18.97 14.53
C TYR A 163 2.04 -20.11 13.78
N LEU A 164 1.25 -19.79 12.76
CA LEU A 164 0.51 -20.81 12.00
C LEU A 164 1.43 -21.76 11.22
N VAL A 165 2.53 -21.25 10.66
CA VAL A 165 3.48 -22.05 9.90
C VAL A 165 4.35 -22.93 10.81
N GLN A 166 4.67 -22.43 11.99
CA GLN A 166 5.52 -23.15 12.96
C GLN A 166 4.77 -24.25 13.70
N TYR A 167 3.54 -24.00 14.16
CA TYR A 167 2.79 -24.90 15.04
C TYR A 167 1.67 -25.67 14.34
N PHE A 168 1.26 -25.24 13.14
CA PHE A 168 0.17 -25.82 12.37
C PHE A 168 0.57 -26.06 10.91
N SER A 169 -0.36 -25.92 10.01
CA SER A 169 -0.14 -26.09 8.57
C SER A 169 -0.15 -24.74 7.84
N TRP A 170 0.74 -24.58 6.87
CA TRP A 170 0.74 -23.44 5.95
C TRP A 170 -0.63 -23.22 5.26
N ARG A 171 -1.42 -24.27 5.11
CA ARG A 171 -2.76 -24.20 4.50
C ARG A 171 -3.70 -23.30 5.29
N LEU A 172 -3.52 -23.21 6.61
CA LEU A 172 -4.33 -22.37 7.47
C LEU A 172 -4.17 -20.87 7.17
N LEU A 173 -3.06 -20.44 6.57
CA LEU A 173 -2.87 -19.06 6.12
C LEU A 173 -3.97 -18.63 5.13
N PHE A 174 -4.41 -19.57 4.31
CA PHE A 174 -5.47 -19.34 3.33
C PHE A 174 -6.86 -19.60 3.90
N PHE A 175 -7.03 -20.68 4.65
CA PHE A 175 -8.32 -21.03 5.25
C PHE A 175 -8.79 -20.03 6.29
N LEU A 176 -7.90 -19.32 6.98
CA LEU A 176 -8.25 -18.26 7.91
C LEU A 176 -9.03 -17.11 7.24
N SER A 177 -8.73 -16.82 5.98
CA SER A 177 -9.41 -15.80 5.19
C SER A 177 -10.85 -16.21 4.81
N VAL A 178 -11.17 -17.50 4.80
CA VAL A 178 -12.46 -18.00 4.31
C VAL A 178 -13.61 -17.65 5.25
N PRO A 179 -13.59 -17.97 6.57
CA PRO A 179 -14.69 -17.63 7.47
C PRO A 179 -14.90 -16.11 7.56
N LEU A 180 -13.81 -15.33 7.60
CA LEU A 180 -13.90 -13.87 7.63
C LEU A 180 -14.48 -13.32 6.31
N GLY A 181 -14.10 -13.89 5.16
CA GLY A 181 -14.66 -13.55 3.86
C GLY A 181 -16.15 -13.86 3.77
N ILE A 182 -16.60 -15.02 4.29
CA ILE A 182 -18.01 -15.38 4.35
C ILE A 182 -18.79 -14.38 5.22
N VAL A 183 -18.27 -14.00 6.38
CA VAL A 183 -18.88 -12.98 7.24
C VAL A 183 -19.02 -11.66 6.49
N ALA A 184 -17.98 -11.21 5.79
CA ALA A 184 -18.03 -9.99 4.98
C ALA A 184 -19.09 -10.09 3.87
N ILE A 185 -19.16 -11.21 3.13
CA ILE A 185 -20.15 -11.45 2.08
C ILE A 185 -21.58 -11.33 2.64
N VAL A 186 -21.85 -12.03 3.75
CA VAL A 186 -23.17 -12.00 4.38
C VAL A 186 -23.53 -10.59 4.84
N MET A 187 -22.63 -9.92 5.54
CA MET A 187 -22.88 -8.55 6.03
C MET A 187 -23.11 -7.57 4.88
N ILE A 188 -22.28 -7.61 3.81
CA ILE A 188 -22.43 -6.72 2.65
C ILE A 188 -23.75 -7.01 1.91
N SER A 189 -24.12 -8.29 1.77
CA SER A 189 -25.35 -8.67 1.08
C SER A 189 -26.60 -8.10 1.76
N ILE A 190 -26.61 -8.08 3.10
CA ILE A 190 -27.76 -7.64 3.91
C ILE A 190 -27.74 -6.11 4.11
N LEU A 191 -26.59 -5.55 4.50
CA LEU A 191 -26.50 -4.17 5.00
C LEU A 191 -26.28 -3.13 3.90
N LEU A 192 -25.62 -3.49 2.80
CA LEU A 192 -25.33 -2.53 1.74
C LEU A 192 -26.46 -2.47 0.73
N LYS A 193 -26.96 -1.25 0.48
CA LYS A 193 -27.93 -0.99 -0.60
C LYS A 193 -27.22 -0.86 -1.94
N GLU A 194 -27.87 -1.32 -3.02
CA GLU A 194 -27.29 -1.19 -4.37
C GLU A 194 -27.16 0.27 -4.78
N THR A 195 -26.05 0.58 -5.41
CA THR A 195 -25.78 1.93 -5.93
C THR A 195 -26.45 2.14 -7.30
N PRO A 196 -26.79 3.39 -7.66
CA PRO A 196 -27.34 3.70 -8.98
C PRO A 196 -26.39 3.23 -10.08
N LYS A 197 -26.94 2.51 -11.06
CA LYS A 197 -26.20 2.00 -12.22
C LYS A 197 -26.26 2.99 -13.36
N LYS A 198 -25.21 3.03 -14.18
CA LYS A 198 -25.16 3.75 -15.45
C LYS A 198 -25.16 2.74 -16.61
N PRO A 199 -26.34 2.34 -17.12
CA PRO A 199 -26.43 1.28 -18.15
C PRO A 199 -25.62 1.59 -19.41
N ASN A 200 -25.51 2.88 -19.75
CA ASN A 200 -24.82 3.39 -20.94
C ASN A 200 -23.35 3.76 -20.68
N ALA A 201 -22.73 3.20 -19.62
CA ALA A 201 -21.31 3.40 -19.39
C ALA A 201 -20.50 2.82 -20.57
N PHE A 202 -19.74 3.66 -21.23
CA PHE A 202 -18.85 3.26 -22.33
C PHE A 202 -17.68 2.44 -21.81
N PHE A 203 -17.38 1.34 -22.50
CA PHE A 203 -16.20 0.51 -22.17
C PHE A 203 -15.03 0.89 -23.07
N ASP A 204 -14.06 1.56 -22.51
CA ASP A 204 -12.81 1.86 -23.20
C ASP A 204 -11.93 0.61 -23.29
N LYS A 205 -12.06 -0.11 -24.41
CA LYS A 205 -11.26 -1.32 -24.67
C LYS A 205 -9.79 -0.99 -24.83
N LEU A 206 -9.45 0.10 -25.53
CA LEU A 206 -8.08 0.47 -25.83
C LEU A 206 -7.37 0.95 -24.56
N GLY A 207 -7.98 1.87 -23.80
CA GLY A 207 -7.45 2.32 -22.52
C GLY A 207 -7.28 1.17 -21.52
N THR A 208 -8.23 0.19 -21.52
CA THR A 208 -8.11 -1.01 -20.68
C THR A 208 -6.88 -1.82 -21.04
N VAL A 209 -6.68 -2.17 -22.32
CA VAL A 209 -5.51 -2.98 -22.74
C VAL A 209 -4.20 -2.23 -22.47
N LEU A 210 -4.15 -0.95 -22.81
CA LEU A 210 -2.96 -0.12 -22.58
C LEU A 210 -2.62 0.00 -21.10
N SER A 211 -3.62 0.20 -20.23
CA SER A 211 -3.39 0.25 -18.77
C SER A 211 -2.90 -1.08 -18.22
N MET A 212 -3.46 -2.21 -18.68
CA MET A 212 -3.02 -3.55 -18.28
C MET A 212 -1.57 -3.79 -18.67
N ILE A 213 -1.17 -3.47 -19.91
CA ILE A 213 0.21 -3.61 -20.38
C ILE A 213 1.12 -2.65 -19.60
N ALA A 214 0.76 -1.37 -19.50
CA ALA A 214 1.59 -0.37 -18.83
C ALA A 214 1.86 -0.73 -17.36
N PHE A 215 0.81 -0.92 -16.57
CA PHE A 215 0.99 -1.22 -15.14
C PHE A 215 1.54 -2.62 -14.91
N GLY A 216 1.13 -3.62 -15.71
CA GLY A 216 1.63 -4.98 -15.60
C GLY A 216 3.14 -5.07 -15.88
N THR A 217 3.62 -4.49 -16.99
CA THR A 217 5.05 -4.56 -17.34
C THR A 217 5.92 -3.68 -16.45
N ILE A 218 5.46 -2.47 -16.07
CA ILE A 218 6.21 -1.61 -15.13
C ILE A 218 6.36 -2.30 -13.78
N LEU A 219 5.28 -2.81 -13.20
CA LEU A 219 5.32 -3.46 -11.90
C LEU A 219 6.13 -4.77 -11.92
N LEU A 220 6.06 -5.52 -13.03
CA LEU A 220 6.89 -6.72 -13.22
C LEU A 220 8.37 -6.34 -13.30
N ALA A 221 8.71 -5.31 -14.05
CA ALA A 221 10.08 -4.81 -14.15
C ALA A 221 10.61 -4.35 -12.78
N LEU A 222 9.80 -3.59 -12.02
CA LEU A 222 10.16 -3.14 -10.67
C LEU A 222 10.33 -4.30 -9.69
N SER A 223 9.52 -5.36 -9.82
CA SER A 223 9.59 -6.54 -8.97
C SER A 223 10.81 -7.43 -9.27
N LYS A 224 11.19 -7.54 -10.55
CA LYS A 224 12.26 -8.43 -11.01
C LYS A 224 13.59 -7.73 -11.30
N GLY A 225 13.60 -6.40 -11.33
CA GLY A 225 14.77 -5.62 -11.73
C GLY A 225 16.05 -5.90 -10.94
N GLN A 226 15.90 -6.20 -9.64
CA GLN A 226 17.05 -6.53 -8.78
C GLN A 226 17.57 -7.95 -9.03
N SER A 227 16.71 -8.93 -9.23
CA SER A 227 17.11 -10.33 -9.44
C SER A 227 17.63 -10.62 -10.84
N GLU A 228 17.03 -9.99 -11.86
CA GLU A 228 17.38 -10.19 -13.28
C GLU A 228 18.43 -9.18 -13.77
N GLY A 229 18.72 -8.14 -12.98
CA GLY A 229 19.59 -7.02 -13.34
C GLY A 229 18.87 -5.92 -14.12
N TRP A 230 19.03 -4.68 -13.66
CA TRP A 230 18.36 -3.49 -14.24
C TRP A 230 18.74 -3.22 -15.71
N THR A 231 19.91 -3.67 -16.14
CA THR A 231 20.42 -3.51 -17.50
C THR A 231 20.15 -4.71 -18.41
N SER A 232 19.51 -5.77 -17.90
CA SER A 232 19.17 -6.94 -18.71
C SER A 232 18.17 -6.57 -19.80
N LEU A 233 18.30 -7.21 -20.97
CA LEU A 233 17.39 -6.99 -22.09
C LEU A 233 15.93 -7.23 -21.70
N TYR A 234 15.69 -8.20 -20.82
CA TYR A 234 14.37 -8.51 -20.28
C TYR A 234 13.77 -7.32 -19.52
N ILE A 235 14.48 -6.76 -18.53
CA ILE A 235 13.97 -5.63 -17.72
C ILE A 235 13.86 -4.36 -18.57
N VAL A 236 14.85 -4.08 -19.42
CA VAL A 236 14.81 -2.92 -20.32
C VAL A 236 13.62 -3.01 -21.28
N SER A 237 13.35 -4.18 -21.85
CA SER A 237 12.20 -4.38 -22.74
C SER A 237 10.86 -4.19 -22.02
N LEU A 238 10.74 -4.67 -20.78
CA LEU A 238 9.55 -4.47 -19.95
C LEU A 238 9.32 -2.99 -19.63
N LEU A 239 10.40 -2.26 -19.23
CA LEU A 239 10.31 -0.83 -18.94
C LEU A 239 9.97 -0.01 -20.19
N PHE A 240 10.58 -0.35 -21.32
CA PHE A 240 10.29 0.28 -22.60
C PHE A 240 8.83 0.07 -23.01
N THR A 241 8.36 -1.16 -23.02
CA THR A 241 6.96 -1.50 -23.34
C THR A 241 6.00 -0.82 -22.38
N GLY A 242 6.30 -0.83 -21.09
CA GLY A 242 5.47 -0.20 -20.07
C GLY A 242 5.39 1.31 -20.20
N PHE A 243 6.53 1.97 -20.45
CA PHE A 243 6.62 3.41 -20.62
C PHE A 243 5.86 3.89 -21.87
N PHE A 244 6.07 3.23 -23.01
CA PHE A 244 5.34 3.56 -24.23
C PHE A 244 3.86 3.30 -24.12
N SER A 245 3.45 2.18 -23.54
CA SER A 245 2.04 1.88 -23.26
C SER A 245 1.41 2.89 -22.32
N LEU A 246 2.15 3.38 -21.32
CA LEU A 246 1.68 4.43 -20.41
C LEU A 246 1.46 5.76 -21.13
N ILE A 247 2.38 6.17 -22.02
CA ILE A 247 2.22 7.38 -22.83
C ILE A 247 0.99 7.26 -23.73
N LEU A 248 0.83 6.14 -24.42
CA LEU A 248 -0.34 5.88 -25.26
C LEU A 248 -1.63 5.86 -24.44
N PHE A 249 -1.60 5.25 -23.26
CA PHE A 249 -2.72 5.24 -22.32
C PHE A 249 -3.13 6.67 -21.93
N ILE A 250 -2.17 7.50 -21.52
CA ILE A 250 -2.43 8.91 -21.16
C ILE A 250 -3.04 9.66 -22.36
N TRP A 251 -2.50 9.46 -23.55
CA TRP A 251 -2.98 10.12 -24.76
C TRP A 251 -4.42 9.72 -25.10
N VAL A 252 -4.75 8.43 -25.04
CA VAL A 252 -6.08 7.89 -25.27
C VAL A 252 -7.07 8.41 -24.23
N GLU A 253 -6.73 8.31 -22.93
CA GLU A 253 -7.60 8.75 -21.82
C GLU A 253 -7.93 10.24 -21.86
N LEU A 254 -6.99 11.08 -22.27
CA LEU A 254 -7.22 12.51 -22.41
C LEU A 254 -8.13 12.86 -23.59
N GLY A 255 -8.18 12.01 -24.61
CA GLY A 255 -9.05 12.15 -25.79
C GLY A 255 -10.47 11.61 -25.59
N GLN A 256 -10.70 10.71 -24.63
CA GLN A 256 -11.99 10.06 -24.43
C GLN A 256 -12.99 10.96 -23.67
N GLU A 257 -14.26 10.90 -24.07
CA GLU A 257 -15.35 11.56 -23.32
C GLU A 257 -15.67 10.82 -22.00
N GLN A 258 -15.61 9.50 -22.02
CA GLN A 258 -15.82 8.64 -20.86
C GLN A 258 -14.59 7.77 -20.61
N PRO A 259 -13.51 8.34 -20.06
CA PRO A 259 -12.26 7.62 -19.83
C PRO A 259 -12.42 6.56 -18.73
N LEU A 260 -11.58 5.51 -18.78
CA LEU A 260 -11.49 4.49 -17.76
C LEU A 260 -11.02 5.09 -16.42
N MET A 261 -9.96 5.92 -16.50
CA MET A 261 -9.43 6.70 -15.40
C MET A 261 -9.38 8.17 -15.81
N ASP A 262 -10.16 9.02 -15.16
CA ASP A 262 -10.25 10.43 -15.56
C ASP A 262 -9.01 11.23 -15.12
N LEU A 263 -8.01 11.29 -16.00
CA LEU A 263 -6.76 12.03 -15.76
C LEU A 263 -6.99 13.54 -15.64
N ARG A 264 -8.15 14.05 -16.11
CA ARG A 264 -8.52 15.47 -15.97
C ARG A 264 -8.71 15.86 -14.50
N LEU A 265 -8.90 14.90 -13.61
CA LEU A 265 -8.92 15.12 -12.15
C LEU A 265 -7.63 15.76 -11.63
N PHE A 266 -6.50 15.57 -12.30
CA PHE A 266 -5.25 16.27 -11.96
C PHE A 266 -5.31 17.80 -12.21
N LYS A 267 -6.32 18.31 -12.92
CA LYS A 267 -6.57 19.75 -12.98
C LYS A 267 -7.14 20.33 -11.70
N ILE A 268 -7.64 19.47 -10.78
CA ILE A 268 -8.09 19.87 -9.44
C ILE A 268 -6.83 19.91 -8.53
N PRO A 269 -6.34 21.09 -8.13
CA PRO A 269 -5.07 21.21 -7.43
C PRO A 269 -5.05 20.44 -6.10
N GLU A 270 -6.16 20.42 -5.38
CA GLU A 270 -6.29 19.71 -4.10
C GLU A 270 -6.17 18.20 -4.29
N PHE A 271 -6.75 17.67 -5.38
CA PHE A 271 -6.63 16.25 -5.71
C PHE A 271 -5.19 15.90 -6.11
N SER A 272 -4.58 16.67 -7.01
CA SER A 272 -3.21 16.46 -7.45
C SER A 272 -2.22 16.50 -6.29
N LEU A 273 -2.34 17.53 -5.46
CA LEU A 273 -1.48 17.71 -4.29
C LEU A 273 -1.66 16.55 -3.29
N SER A 274 -2.90 16.08 -3.09
CA SER A 274 -3.23 14.95 -2.24
C SER A 274 -2.61 13.63 -2.76
N VAL A 275 -2.72 13.36 -4.06
CA VAL A 275 -2.18 12.14 -4.66
C VAL A 275 -0.66 12.13 -4.57
N ILE A 276 0.01 13.26 -4.88
CA ILE A 276 1.46 13.40 -4.77
C ILE A 276 1.92 13.26 -3.32
N SER A 277 1.30 14.00 -2.39
CA SER A 277 1.65 13.94 -0.97
C SER A 277 1.46 12.55 -0.38
N SER A 278 0.32 11.91 -0.67
CA SER A 278 0.07 10.53 -0.21
C SER A 278 1.05 9.53 -0.83
N GLY A 279 1.47 9.74 -2.07
CA GLY A 279 2.49 8.95 -2.73
C GLY A 279 3.87 9.06 -2.06
N LEU A 280 4.31 10.28 -1.76
CA LEU A 280 5.57 10.53 -1.06
C LEU A 280 5.58 9.93 0.35
N VAL A 281 4.47 10.06 1.09
CA VAL A 281 4.31 9.40 2.40
C VAL A 281 4.36 7.88 2.26
N THR A 282 3.73 7.33 1.22
CA THR A 282 3.77 5.90 0.94
C THR A 282 5.21 5.43 0.69
N MET A 283 6.01 6.19 -0.07
CA MET A 283 7.43 5.88 -0.28
C MET A 283 8.21 5.82 1.04
N GLY A 284 8.05 6.81 1.91
CA GLY A 284 8.69 6.80 3.25
C GLY A 284 8.18 5.66 4.15
N MET A 285 6.90 5.33 4.07
CA MET A 285 6.30 4.24 4.83
C MET A 285 6.88 2.86 4.44
N PHE A 286 7.05 2.62 3.13
CA PHE A 286 7.64 1.37 2.64
C PHE A 286 9.08 1.18 3.10
N GLY A 287 9.85 2.24 3.33
CA GLY A 287 11.16 2.15 3.99
C GLY A 287 11.08 1.35 5.29
N GLY A 288 10.18 1.70 6.20
CA GLY A 288 10.04 0.96 7.45
C GLY A 288 9.42 -0.43 7.32
N ILE A 289 8.42 -0.60 6.44
CA ILE A 289 7.76 -1.90 6.24
C ILE A 289 8.74 -2.92 5.62
N PHE A 290 9.64 -2.45 4.76
CA PHE A 290 10.59 -3.32 4.04
C PHE A 290 11.91 -3.49 4.77
N LEU A 291 12.56 -2.40 5.21
CA LEU A 291 13.92 -2.45 5.78
C LEU A 291 13.93 -2.97 7.23
N MET A 292 12.90 -2.65 8.02
CA MET A 292 12.86 -3.03 9.44
C MET A 292 12.86 -4.56 9.65
N PRO A 293 12.01 -5.35 8.97
CA PRO A 293 12.09 -6.80 9.07
C PRO A 293 13.43 -7.38 8.62
N ILE A 294 14.06 -6.81 7.59
CA ILE A 294 15.39 -7.22 7.11
C ILE A 294 16.42 -7.00 8.22
N TYR A 295 16.43 -5.81 8.83
CA TYR A 295 17.33 -5.51 9.93
C TYR A 295 17.11 -6.45 11.13
N LEU A 296 15.87 -6.61 11.58
CA LEU A 296 15.54 -7.41 12.77
C LEU A 296 15.85 -8.91 12.58
N GLN A 297 15.58 -9.45 11.38
CA GLN A 297 15.79 -10.89 11.12
C GLN A 297 17.22 -11.20 10.70
N ASN A 298 17.80 -10.44 9.78
CA ASN A 298 19.11 -10.77 9.20
C ASN A 298 20.28 -10.24 10.04
N ILE A 299 20.09 -9.14 10.79
CA ILE A 299 21.16 -8.55 11.59
C ILE A 299 21.03 -8.96 13.06
N LEU A 300 19.85 -8.76 13.66
CA LEU A 300 19.62 -9.12 15.07
C LEU A 300 19.25 -10.59 15.26
N GLY A 301 19.08 -11.39 14.19
CA GLY A 301 18.77 -12.81 14.28
C GLY A 301 17.38 -13.13 14.86
N MET A 302 16.48 -12.15 14.88
CA MET A 302 15.14 -12.33 15.44
C MET A 302 14.30 -13.26 14.58
N SER A 303 13.50 -14.12 15.22
CA SER A 303 12.48 -14.89 14.52
C SER A 303 11.40 -13.97 13.95
N ALA A 304 10.64 -14.47 12.96
CA ALA A 304 9.50 -13.73 12.40
C ALA A 304 8.45 -13.32 13.46
N ILE A 305 8.26 -14.19 14.48
CA ILE A 305 7.35 -13.90 15.61
C ILE A 305 7.88 -12.74 16.44
N GLN A 306 9.17 -12.76 16.81
CA GLN A 306 9.81 -11.70 17.59
C GLN A 306 9.79 -10.36 16.83
N THR A 307 10.08 -10.40 15.52
CA THR A 307 9.98 -9.24 14.63
C THR A 307 8.56 -8.66 14.62
N GLY A 308 7.54 -9.51 14.48
CA GLY A 308 6.14 -9.10 14.51
C GLY A 308 5.73 -8.48 15.85
N LEU A 309 6.16 -9.07 16.97
CA LEU A 309 5.88 -8.54 18.31
C LEU A 309 6.56 -7.19 18.55
N LEU A 310 7.77 -6.98 18.03
CA LEU A 310 8.47 -5.69 18.14
C LEU A 310 7.77 -4.60 17.32
N LEU A 311 7.23 -4.93 16.14
CA LEU A 311 6.54 -3.98 15.26
C LEU A 311 5.05 -3.79 15.61
N MET A 312 4.49 -4.64 16.49
CA MET A 312 3.07 -4.57 16.87
C MET A 312 2.67 -3.22 17.50
N PRO A 313 3.45 -2.63 18.45
CA PRO A 313 3.12 -1.33 19.05
C PRO A 313 3.01 -0.19 18.02
N GLN A 314 3.91 -0.18 17.01
CA GLN A 314 3.81 0.77 15.88
C GLN A 314 2.44 0.70 15.20
N SER A 315 1.98 -0.49 14.93
CA SER A 315 0.76 -0.71 14.18
C SER A 315 -0.50 -0.42 15.00
N ILE A 316 -0.46 -0.75 16.29
CA ILE A 316 -1.51 -0.37 17.24
C ILE A 316 -1.59 1.16 17.35
N ALA A 317 -0.45 1.84 17.51
CA ALA A 317 -0.39 3.29 17.57
C ALA A 317 -0.96 3.92 16.30
N MET A 318 -0.59 3.42 15.13
CA MET A 318 -1.12 3.87 13.84
C MET A 318 -2.63 3.63 13.73
N ALA A 319 -3.12 2.44 14.11
CA ALA A 319 -4.53 2.08 14.09
C ALA A 319 -5.38 2.98 15.00
N LEU A 320 -4.88 3.33 16.19
CA LEU A 320 -5.56 4.24 17.12
C LEU A 320 -5.54 5.70 16.63
N MET A 321 -4.43 6.12 16.01
CA MET A 321 -4.28 7.50 15.55
C MET A 321 -5.08 7.81 14.29
N MET A 322 -5.38 6.82 13.43
CA MET A 322 -6.14 7.06 12.19
C MET A 322 -7.56 7.60 12.42
N PRO A 323 -8.42 6.99 13.27
CA PRO A 323 -9.74 7.56 13.57
C PRO A 323 -9.66 8.89 14.31
N LEU A 324 -8.66 9.05 15.20
CA LEU A 324 -8.43 10.29 15.90
C LEU A 324 -8.05 11.41 14.92
N SER A 325 -7.13 11.12 14.01
CA SER A 325 -6.73 12.02 12.93
C SER A 325 -7.90 12.39 12.01
N GLY A 326 -8.77 11.41 11.68
CA GLY A 326 -9.99 11.66 10.91
C GLY A 326 -10.95 12.62 11.61
N ARG A 327 -11.17 12.47 12.91
CA ARG A 327 -11.98 13.40 13.71
C ARG A 327 -11.34 14.79 13.85
N LEU A 328 -10.03 14.83 14.05
CA LEU A 328 -9.30 16.08 14.10
C LEU A 328 -9.30 16.80 12.75
N PHE A 329 -9.18 16.07 11.65
CA PHE A 329 -9.24 16.62 10.30
C PHE A 329 -10.53 17.41 10.06
N ASP A 330 -11.67 16.89 10.51
CA ASP A 330 -12.97 17.58 10.38
C ASP A 330 -13.01 18.91 11.17
N LYS A 331 -12.17 19.07 12.23
CA LYS A 331 -12.11 20.28 13.07
C LYS A 331 -11.01 21.26 12.65
N VAL A 332 -9.78 20.77 12.46
CA VAL A 332 -8.58 21.64 12.28
C VAL A 332 -8.06 21.63 10.83
N GLY A 333 -8.56 20.74 9.98
CA GLY A 333 -8.14 20.63 8.59
C GLY A 333 -6.83 19.83 8.41
N VAL A 334 -6.35 19.78 7.15
CA VAL A 334 -5.22 18.92 6.73
C VAL A 334 -3.86 19.46 7.18
N VAL A 335 -3.68 20.79 7.24
CA VAL A 335 -2.35 21.41 7.36
C VAL A 335 -1.68 21.11 8.70
N PRO A 336 -2.30 21.37 9.88
CA PRO A 336 -1.64 21.10 11.15
C PRO A 336 -1.37 19.62 11.34
N LEU A 337 -2.29 18.74 10.96
CA LEU A 337 -2.13 17.29 11.07
C LEU A 337 -1.06 16.75 10.11
N GLY A 338 -1.05 17.27 8.88
CA GLY A 338 -0.04 16.92 7.88
C GLY A 338 1.36 17.33 8.34
N ILE A 339 1.55 18.59 8.79
CA ILE A 339 2.87 19.06 9.22
C ILE A 339 3.36 18.27 10.43
N VAL A 340 2.55 18.13 11.49
CA VAL A 340 2.95 17.41 12.70
C VAL A 340 3.24 15.93 12.38
N GLY A 341 2.33 15.27 11.66
CA GLY A 341 2.52 13.86 11.31
C GLY A 341 3.75 13.61 10.42
N LEU A 342 3.95 14.45 9.38
CA LEU A 342 5.10 14.34 8.48
C LEU A 342 6.42 14.63 9.21
N THR A 343 6.45 15.60 10.11
CA THR A 343 7.63 15.92 10.91
C THR A 343 8.00 14.74 11.81
N ILE A 344 7.02 14.14 12.50
CA ILE A 344 7.24 12.92 13.30
C ILE A 344 7.77 11.77 12.43
N VAL A 345 7.13 11.49 11.29
CA VAL A 345 7.57 10.41 10.40
C VAL A 345 8.96 10.69 9.82
N GLY A 346 9.21 11.93 9.40
CA GLY A 346 10.49 12.34 8.83
C GLY A 346 11.63 12.18 9.83
N ILE A 347 11.49 12.73 11.04
CA ILE A 347 12.51 12.64 12.09
C ILE A 347 12.73 11.19 12.51
N THR A 348 11.68 10.45 12.82
CA THR A 348 11.83 9.05 13.26
C THR A 348 12.38 8.14 12.18
N THR A 349 12.08 8.40 10.89
CA THR A 349 12.68 7.66 9.78
C THR A 349 14.14 8.06 9.58
N TYR A 350 14.46 9.34 9.78
CA TYR A 350 15.82 9.82 9.78
C TYR A 350 16.64 9.20 10.91
N ASP A 351 16.14 9.16 12.14
CA ASP A 351 16.84 8.59 13.30
C ASP A 351 17.15 7.09 13.11
N LEU A 352 16.38 6.38 12.28
CA LEU A 352 16.70 4.99 11.89
C LEU A 352 17.99 4.87 11.05
N HIS A 353 18.62 5.96 10.62
CA HIS A 353 19.94 5.88 9.99
C HIS A 353 21.06 5.58 11.01
N LEU A 354 20.81 5.79 12.30
CA LEU A 354 21.72 5.52 13.40
C LEU A 354 21.72 4.06 13.87
N LEU A 355 21.12 3.16 13.09
CA LEU A 355 21.11 1.73 13.42
C LEU A 355 22.52 1.15 13.45
N GLU A 356 22.80 0.38 14.49
CA GLU A 356 24.05 -0.36 14.71
C GLU A 356 23.74 -1.85 14.94
N VAL A 357 24.76 -2.71 14.86
CA VAL A 357 24.62 -4.15 15.13
C VAL A 357 24.06 -4.43 16.53
N ASN A 358 24.38 -3.56 17.51
CA ASN A 358 23.97 -3.70 18.89
C ASN A 358 22.89 -2.70 19.34
N THR A 359 22.09 -2.16 18.42
CA THR A 359 21.04 -1.19 18.78
C THR A 359 20.05 -1.79 19.77
N PRO A 360 19.77 -1.10 20.91
CA PRO A 360 18.85 -1.61 21.92
C PRO A 360 17.43 -1.75 21.38
N THR A 361 16.82 -2.91 21.54
CA THR A 361 15.47 -3.21 21.06
C THR A 361 14.40 -2.31 21.68
N HIS A 362 14.62 -1.85 22.91
CA HIS A 362 13.72 -0.89 23.58
C HIS A 362 13.67 0.45 22.86
N TRP A 363 14.82 1.00 22.46
CA TRP A 363 14.91 2.23 21.68
C TRP A 363 14.20 2.09 20.33
N LEU A 364 14.44 0.97 19.63
CA LEU A 364 13.75 0.67 18.37
C LEU A 364 12.23 0.64 18.54
N ASN A 365 11.74 -0.03 19.58
CA ASN A 365 10.32 -0.15 19.85
C ASN A 365 9.67 1.24 20.05
N ILE A 366 10.29 2.12 20.84
CA ILE A 366 9.81 3.48 21.06
C ILE A 366 9.81 4.26 19.75
N LEU A 367 10.92 4.22 19.00
CA LEU A 367 11.07 4.99 17.77
C LEU A 367 10.07 4.60 16.70
N VAL A 368 9.89 3.30 16.47
CA VAL A 368 8.90 2.82 15.49
C VAL A 368 7.46 3.08 15.96
N THR A 369 7.20 3.04 17.26
CA THR A 369 5.87 3.39 17.81
C THR A 369 5.52 4.85 17.57
N ILE A 370 6.44 5.77 17.85
CA ILE A 370 6.28 7.21 17.57
C ILE A 370 6.09 7.44 16.06
N ARG A 371 6.85 6.71 15.23
CA ARG A 371 6.68 6.75 13.77
C ARG A 371 5.27 6.32 13.35
N GLY A 372 4.71 5.29 13.99
CA GLY A 372 3.32 4.85 13.78
C GLY A 372 2.30 5.94 14.08
N ILE A 373 2.48 6.68 15.17
CA ILE A 373 1.67 7.86 15.52
C ILE A 373 1.70 8.89 14.38
N GLY A 374 2.90 9.23 13.90
CA GLY A 374 3.07 10.17 12.80
C GLY A 374 2.36 9.77 11.52
N ILE A 375 2.52 8.50 11.09
CA ILE A 375 1.85 7.96 9.90
C ILE A 375 0.32 8.03 10.05
N GLY A 376 -0.21 7.61 11.20
CA GLY A 376 -1.65 7.67 11.48
C GLY A 376 -2.21 9.10 11.45
N LEU A 377 -1.42 10.08 11.88
CA LEU A 377 -1.82 11.49 11.88
C LEU A 377 -1.88 12.10 10.47
N CYS A 378 -0.92 11.82 9.58
CA CYS A 378 -0.81 12.51 8.30
C CYS A 378 -1.52 11.78 7.14
N MET A 379 -1.53 10.45 7.10
CA MET A 379 -1.93 9.69 5.92
C MET A 379 -3.41 9.87 5.57
N MET A 380 -4.31 9.83 6.59
CA MET A 380 -5.75 9.99 6.36
C MET A 380 -6.14 11.41 5.93
N PRO A 381 -5.73 12.49 6.61
CA PRO A 381 -6.02 13.85 6.17
C PRO A 381 -5.54 14.15 4.74
N LEU A 382 -4.32 13.73 4.40
CA LEU A 382 -3.74 13.94 3.08
C LEU A 382 -4.55 13.24 1.96
N SER A 383 -5.00 12.01 2.20
CA SER A 383 -5.83 11.28 1.25
C SER A 383 -7.25 11.86 1.15
N THR A 384 -7.85 12.23 2.28
CA THR A 384 -9.24 12.69 2.37
C THR A 384 -9.44 14.06 1.72
N VAL A 385 -8.49 15.00 1.87
CA VAL A 385 -8.64 16.35 1.32
C VAL A 385 -8.76 16.35 -0.19
N GLY A 386 -7.95 15.53 -0.88
CA GLY A 386 -8.02 15.42 -2.34
C GLY A 386 -9.31 14.79 -2.84
N MET A 387 -9.73 13.71 -2.21
CA MET A 387 -10.98 13.05 -2.59
C MET A 387 -12.22 13.91 -2.29
N ASN A 388 -12.21 14.72 -1.21
CA ASN A 388 -13.29 15.66 -0.91
C ASN A 388 -13.42 16.79 -1.93
N ALA A 389 -12.32 17.15 -2.63
CA ALA A 389 -12.34 18.14 -3.69
C ALA A 389 -12.93 17.60 -5.00
N VAL A 390 -13.01 16.27 -5.16
CA VAL A 390 -13.58 15.63 -6.35
C VAL A 390 -15.11 15.71 -6.33
N PRO A 391 -15.75 16.04 -7.46
CA PRO A 391 -17.21 15.97 -7.60
C PRO A 391 -17.73 14.55 -7.30
N LYS A 392 -18.87 14.43 -6.61
CA LYS A 392 -19.42 13.14 -6.17
C LYS A 392 -19.58 12.11 -7.30
N HIS A 393 -19.97 12.56 -8.49
CA HIS A 393 -20.17 11.67 -9.66
C HIS A 393 -18.85 11.13 -10.26
N LEU A 394 -17.69 11.72 -9.93
CA LEU A 394 -16.37 11.30 -10.39
C LEU A 394 -15.57 10.51 -9.34
N VAL A 395 -16.08 10.37 -8.11
CA VAL A 395 -15.41 9.63 -7.03
C VAL A 395 -15.08 8.19 -7.44
N GLY A 396 -15.99 7.54 -8.17
CA GLY A 396 -15.78 6.19 -8.70
C GLY A 396 -14.59 6.06 -9.66
N ARG A 397 -14.16 7.16 -10.30
CA ARG A 397 -12.98 7.23 -11.19
C ARG A 397 -11.73 7.76 -10.47
N ALA A 398 -11.90 8.60 -9.45
CA ALA A 398 -10.82 9.15 -8.65
C ALA A 398 -10.18 8.10 -7.71
N SER A 399 -10.99 7.22 -7.11
CA SER A 399 -10.51 6.18 -6.21
C SER A 399 -9.57 5.18 -6.89
N PRO A 400 -9.89 4.59 -8.05
CA PRO A 400 -8.95 3.75 -8.80
C PRO A 400 -7.65 4.47 -9.14
N LEU A 401 -7.75 5.71 -9.63
CA LEU A 401 -6.60 6.53 -10.00
C LEU A 401 -5.63 6.73 -8.82
N SER A 402 -6.16 7.11 -7.65
CA SER A 402 -5.35 7.25 -6.43
C SER A 402 -4.72 5.93 -5.99
N ASN A 403 -5.45 4.81 -6.10
CA ASN A 403 -4.94 3.49 -5.69
C ASN A 403 -3.85 2.97 -6.64
N VAL A 404 -4.01 3.12 -7.95
CA VAL A 404 -2.98 2.74 -8.95
C VAL A 404 -1.69 3.51 -8.70
N ILE A 405 -1.77 4.83 -8.54
CA ILE A 405 -0.59 5.66 -8.30
C ILE A 405 0.11 5.24 -7.01
N ARG A 406 -0.64 5.00 -5.94
CA ARG A 406 -0.09 4.50 -4.66
C ARG A 406 0.59 3.15 -4.83
N GLN A 407 0.00 2.24 -5.59
CA GLN A 407 0.57 0.92 -5.88
C GLN A 407 1.89 1.03 -6.65
N VAL A 408 1.91 1.84 -7.71
CA VAL A 408 3.11 2.06 -8.52
C VAL A 408 4.23 2.72 -7.69
N LEU A 409 3.90 3.77 -6.94
CA LEU A 409 4.89 4.46 -6.09
C LEU A 409 5.39 3.56 -4.94
N GLY A 410 4.53 2.71 -4.38
CA GLY A 410 4.94 1.71 -3.40
C GLY A 410 5.94 0.70 -3.98
N SER A 411 5.65 0.14 -5.15
CA SER A 411 6.55 -0.80 -5.82
C SER A 411 7.85 -0.13 -6.26
N LEU A 412 7.77 1.10 -6.77
CA LEU A 412 8.95 1.90 -7.12
C LEU A 412 9.83 2.18 -5.90
N SER A 413 9.20 2.48 -4.75
CA SER A 413 9.92 2.68 -3.49
C SER A 413 10.73 1.43 -3.10
N ILE A 414 10.10 0.25 -3.10
CA ILE A 414 10.80 -1.00 -2.76
C ILE A 414 11.96 -1.22 -3.72
N ALA A 415 11.76 -1.05 -5.03
CA ALA A 415 12.80 -1.22 -6.04
C ALA A 415 13.99 -0.27 -5.82
N ILE A 416 13.73 1.01 -5.57
CA ILE A 416 14.76 2.01 -5.29
C ILE A 416 15.49 1.69 -3.99
N LEU A 417 14.77 1.41 -2.91
CA LEU A 417 15.36 1.12 -1.60
C LEU A 417 16.22 -0.16 -1.64
N THR A 418 15.77 -1.20 -2.35
CA THR A 418 16.57 -2.42 -2.53
C THR A 418 17.84 -2.14 -3.33
N ALA A 419 17.74 -1.40 -4.43
CA ALA A 419 18.90 -1.05 -5.24
C ALA A 419 19.93 -0.22 -4.45
N ILE A 420 19.47 0.76 -3.67
CA ILE A 420 20.34 1.56 -2.81
C ILE A 420 20.97 0.68 -1.74
N MET A 421 20.19 -0.12 -1.00
CA MET A 421 20.67 -0.99 0.05
C MET A 421 21.76 -1.94 -0.44
N THR A 422 21.55 -2.61 -1.58
CA THR A 422 22.53 -3.56 -2.14
C THR A 422 23.80 -2.85 -2.62
N THR A 423 23.68 -1.73 -3.32
CA THR A 423 24.83 -0.94 -3.79
C THR A 423 25.64 -0.40 -2.62
N ARG A 424 24.98 0.14 -1.58
CA ARG A 424 25.64 0.66 -0.37
C ARG A 424 26.27 -0.46 0.45
N ALA A 425 25.62 -1.64 0.55
CA ALA A 425 26.20 -2.80 1.24
C ALA A 425 27.49 -3.26 0.56
N THR A 426 27.51 -3.33 -0.77
CA THR A 426 28.73 -3.66 -1.51
C THR A 426 29.82 -2.61 -1.31
N TRP A 427 29.47 -1.32 -1.36
CA TRP A 427 30.43 -0.24 -1.15
C TRP A 427 31.01 -0.23 0.27
N HIS A 428 30.15 -0.30 1.31
CA HIS A 428 30.61 -0.36 2.69
C HIS A 428 31.43 -1.61 2.95
N GLY A 429 31.04 -2.76 2.38
CA GLY A 429 31.80 -4.00 2.47
C GLY A 429 33.22 -3.86 1.90
N ALA A 430 33.37 -3.25 0.74
CA ALA A 430 34.67 -2.97 0.12
C ALA A 430 35.52 -2.02 1.00
N VAL A 431 34.93 -0.90 1.46
CA VAL A 431 35.64 0.08 2.29
C VAL A 431 36.08 -0.53 3.63
N ILE A 432 35.25 -1.34 4.28
CA ILE A 432 35.61 -2.01 5.54
C ILE A 432 36.70 -3.06 5.28
N ALA A 433 36.58 -3.83 4.18
CA ALA A 433 37.56 -4.85 3.81
C ALA A 433 38.94 -4.26 3.50
N GLU A 434 39.00 -3.06 2.87
CA GLU A 434 40.27 -2.34 2.67
C GLU A 434 40.98 -2.03 3.99
N GLY A 435 40.23 -1.75 5.07
CA GLY A 435 40.75 -1.56 6.42
C GLY A 435 41.32 -2.83 7.04
N VAL A 436 40.94 -4.01 6.55
CA VAL A 436 41.41 -5.34 7.02
C VAL A 436 42.57 -5.81 6.14
N SER A 437 43.62 -5.02 6.07
CA SER A 437 44.83 -5.34 5.30
C SER A 437 45.85 -6.10 6.15
N VAL A 438 46.78 -6.79 5.49
CA VAL A 438 47.90 -7.50 6.15
C VAL A 438 48.77 -6.56 7.01
N THR A 439 48.71 -5.27 6.77
CA THR A 439 49.42 -4.21 7.49
C THR A 439 48.65 -3.67 8.70
N ASN A 440 47.40 -4.10 8.90
CA ASN A 440 46.59 -3.68 10.05
C ASN A 440 46.79 -4.63 11.24
N ASP A 441 47.54 -4.20 12.24
CA ASP A 441 47.85 -5.00 13.42
C ASP A 441 46.60 -5.45 14.19
N THR A 442 45.58 -4.59 14.28
CA THR A 442 44.31 -4.94 14.96
C THR A 442 43.57 -6.05 14.24
N ALA A 443 43.48 -5.97 12.91
CA ALA A 443 42.86 -7.00 12.10
C ALA A 443 43.58 -8.34 12.21
N ASN A 444 44.92 -8.31 12.17
CA ASN A 444 45.75 -9.50 12.30
C ASN A 444 45.65 -10.12 13.70
N GLN A 445 45.66 -9.32 14.77
CA GLN A 445 45.42 -9.79 16.13
C GLN A 445 44.06 -10.43 16.32
N THR A 446 43.02 -9.81 15.74
CA THR A 446 41.66 -10.36 15.78
C THR A 446 41.58 -11.70 15.03
N LEU A 447 42.18 -11.78 13.84
CA LEU A 447 42.22 -13.02 13.06
C LEU A 447 42.99 -14.13 13.77
N GLN A 448 44.13 -13.79 14.37
CA GLN A 448 44.94 -14.74 15.17
C GLN A 448 44.15 -15.19 16.43
N GLY A 449 43.51 -14.28 17.13
CA GLY A 449 42.67 -14.61 18.30
C GLY A 449 41.52 -15.54 17.93
N LEU A 450 40.80 -15.25 16.85
CA LEU A 450 39.73 -16.11 16.34
C LEU A 450 40.25 -17.49 15.91
N SER A 451 41.36 -17.54 15.18
CA SER A 451 41.95 -18.82 14.75
C SER A 451 42.44 -19.67 15.94
N ALA A 452 43.06 -19.04 16.95
CA ALA A 452 43.47 -19.72 18.17
C ALA A 452 42.28 -20.28 18.97
N MET A 453 41.20 -19.50 19.06
CA MET A 453 39.96 -19.93 19.73
C MET A 453 39.32 -21.13 19.01
N LEU A 454 39.28 -21.11 17.70
CA LEU A 454 38.73 -22.19 16.87
C LEU A 454 39.59 -23.45 16.89
N ALA A 455 40.94 -23.30 16.95
CA ALA A 455 41.88 -24.40 17.11
C ALA A 455 41.72 -25.08 18.49
N GLN A 456 41.51 -24.32 19.57
CA GLN A 456 41.15 -24.86 20.88
C GLN A 456 39.83 -25.63 20.86
N GLY A 457 38.92 -25.29 19.97
CA GLY A 457 37.65 -26.01 19.74
C GLY A 457 37.83 -27.34 18.97
N GLY A 458 39.07 -27.75 18.61
CA GLY A 458 39.36 -29.04 17.98
C GLY A 458 39.56 -28.99 16.45
N LEU A 459 39.63 -27.82 15.85
CA LEU A 459 39.95 -27.67 14.42
C LEU A 459 41.48 -27.72 14.24
N ASP A 460 41.93 -28.31 13.13
CA ASP A 460 43.34 -28.20 12.72
C ASP A 460 43.67 -26.75 12.31
N ALA A 461 44.97 -26.38 12.35
CA ALA A 461 45.41 -24.99 12.17
C ALA A 461 44.95 -24.37 10.85
N ALA A 462 44.92 -25.12 9.74
CA ALA A 462 44.48 -24.64 8.43
C ALA A 462 42.98 -24.39 8.41
N SER A 463 42.19 -25.33 8.92
CA SER A 463 40.72 -25.19 9.03
C SER A 463 40.31 -24.10 10.02
N ALA A 464 41.04 -23.93 11.12
CA ALA A 464 40.83 -22.85 12.08
C ALA A 464 41.09 -21.47 11.47
N GLN A 465 42.14 -21.30 10.66
CA GLN A 465 42.42 -20.07 9.95
C GLN A 465 41.38 -19.75 8.87
N ALA A 466 40.98 -20.76 8.10
CA ALA A 466 39.91 -20.57 7.09
C ALA A 466 38.57 -20.19 7.75
N ALA A 467 38.21 -20.83 8.85
CA ALA A 467 37.02 -20.54 9.61
C ALA A 467 37.07 -19.13 10.23
N ALA A 468 38.23 -18.72 10.75
CA ALA A 468 38.45 -17.38 11.30
C ALA A 468 38.28 -16.29 10.21
N MET A 469 38.82 -16.50 9.00
CA MET A 469 38.61 -15.60 7.84
C MET A 469 37.16 -15.53 7.44
N SER A 470 36.44 -16.68 7.38
CA SER A 470 35.01 -16.71 7.09
C SER A 470 34.18 -15.96 8.12
N THR A 471 34.51 -16.14 9.42
CA THR A 471 33.84 -15.43 10.51
C THR A 471 34.07 -13.92 10.44
N LEU A 472 35.31 -13.49 10.20
CA LEU A 472 35.63 -12.08 10.01
C LEU A 472 34.92 -11.48 8.79
N GLY A 473 34.88 -12.21 7.68
CA GLY A 473 34.12 -11.84 6.47
C GLY A 473 32.63 -11.67 6.77
N GLY A 474 32.06 -12.57 7.59
CA GLY A 474 30.67 -12.47 8.04
C GLY A 474 30.40 -11.21 8.89
N VAL A 475 31.30 -10.85 9.80
CA VAL A 475 31.20 -9.63 10.61
C VAL A 475 31.28 -8.37 9.74
N ILE A 476 32.23 -8.35 8.77
CA ILE A 476 32.35 -7.25 7.80
C ILE A 476 31.07 -7.08 7.00
N GLN A 477 30.51 -8.18 6.51
CA GLN A 477 29.26 -8.15 5.73
C GLN A 477 28.05 -7.71 6.56
N GLN A 478 27.98 -8.13 7.83
CA GLN A 478 26.94 -7.70 8.75
C GLN A 478 27.02 -6.20 9.01
N GLU A 479 28.19 -5.66 9.34
CA GLU A 479 28.42 -4.24 9.57
C GLU A 479 28.13 -3.41 8.30
N ALA A 480 28.60 -3.88 7.13
CA ALA A 480 28.32 -3.26 5.86
C ALA A 480 26.81 -3.18 5.55
N MET A 481 26.07 -4.26 5.86
CA MET A 481 24.62 -4.31 5.67
C MET A 481 23.89 -3.35 6.62
N VAL A 482 24.31 -3.24 7.88
CA VAL A 482 23.72 -2.30 8.86
C VAL A 482 23.89 -0.86 8.38
N ARG A 483 25.10 -0.47 7.96
CA ARG A 483 25.37 0.87 7.41
C ARG A 483 24.55 1.14 6.14
N ALA A 484 24.44 0.14 5.25
CA ALA A 484 23.62 0.25 4.05
C ALA A 484 22.14 0.43 4.36
N ILE A 485 21.63 -0.27 5.37
CA ILE A 485 20.24 -0.10 5.84
C ILE A 485 20.06 1.31 6.42
N GLY A 486 21.02 1.81 7.20
CA GLY A 486 21.01 3.18 7.73
C GLY A 486 20.98 4.23 6.62
N ASP A 487 21.87 4.14 5.62
CA ASP A 487 21.88 5.01 4.45
C ASP A 487 20.55 4.97 3.69
N THR A 488 19.96 3.78 3.59
CA THR A 488 18.67 3.61 2.90
C THR A 488 17.52 4.23 3.68
N PHE A 489 17.53 4.19 5.01
CA PHE A 489 16.57 4.92 5.85
C PHE A 489 16.72 6.43 5.70
N PHE A 490 17.95 6.93 5.68
CA PHE A 490 18.23 8.34 5.41
C PHE A 490 17.58 8.80 4.10
N ILE A 491 17.80 8.06 3.02
CA ILE A 491 17.21 8.38 1.70
C ILE A 491 15.68 8.25 1.73
N SER A 492 15.12 7.26 2.45
CA SER A 492 13.67 7.08 2.55
C SER A 492 12.96 8.19 3.34
N ALA A 493 13.70 8.95 4.18
CA ALA A 493 13.16 10.11 4.88
C ALA A 493 13.01 11.34 3.96
N MET A 494 13.81 11.44 2.88
CA MET A 494 13.79 12.58 1.97
C MET A 494 12.41 12.87 1.34
N PRO A 495 11.68 11.90 0.76
CA PRO A 495 10.34 12.12 0.24
C PRO A 495 9.36 12.63 1.29
N VAL A 496 9.49 12.18 2.55
CA VAL A 496 8.64 12.61 3.65
C VAL A 496 8.89 14.08 3.98
N PHE A 497 10.14 14.50 4.09
CA PHE A 497 10.49 15.91 4.30
C PHE A 497 10.08 16.77 3.11
N ALA A 498 10.23 16.29 1.87
CA ALA A 498 9.78 17.00 0.68
C ALA A 498 8.25 17.19 0.63
N CYS A 499 7.49 16.35 1.34
CA CYS A 499 6.04 16.50 1.44
C CYS A 499 5.62 17.67 2.36
N ILE A 500 6.42 18.08 3.35
CA ILE A 500 6.08 19.15 4.30
C ILE A 500 5.78 20.47 3.58
N PRO A 501 6.66 21.03 2.71
CA PRO A 501 6.34 22.25 1.97
C PRO A 501 5.13 22.09 1.04
N LEU A 502 4.88 20.87 0.48
CA LEU A 502 3.70 20.64 -0.33
C LEU A 502 2.40 20.81 0.48
N VAL A 503 2.39 20.39 1.74
CA VAL A 503 1.22 20.56 2.62
C VAL A 503 0.93 22.03 2.90
N LEU A 504 1.94 22.91 2.90
CA LEU A 504 1.75 24.36 3.09
C LEU A 504 0.97 25.00 1.93
N PHE A 505 0.99 24.43 0.72
CA PHE A 505 0.18 24.93 -0.39
C PHE A 505 -1.33 24.85 -0.14
N TYR A 506 -1.79 23.99 0.77
CA TYR A 506 -3.20 23.98 1.17
C TYR A 506 -3.62 25.25 1.95
N LEU A 507 -2.67 25.98 2.55
CA LEU A 507 -2.96 27.26 3.25
C LEU A 507 -3.32 28.38 2.27
N ARG A 508 -2.77 28.37 1.05
CA ARG A 508 -2.94 29.46 0.08
C ARG A 508 -4.38 29.66 -0.40
N LYS A 509 -5.25 28.65 -0.29
CA LYS A 509 -6.61 28.68 -0.85
C LYS A 509 -7.74 28.98 0.14
N LYS A 510 -7.45 29.18 1.42
CA LYS A 510 -8.50 29.54 2.41
C LYS A 510 -9.04 30.97 2.26
N LYS A 511 -8.62 31.74 1.25
CA LYS A 511 -8.91 33.18 1.08
C LYS A 511 -9.90 33.56 -0.01
N ALA A 512 -10.63 32.61 -0.61
CA ALA A 512 -11.75 32.95 -1.48
C ALA A 512 -13.04 32.32 -0.94
N PRO A 513 -13.96 33.11 -0.37
CA PRO A 513 -15.33 32.64 -0.19
C PRO A 513 -15.86 32.33 -1.59
N SER A 514 -16.34 31.11 -1.80
CA SER A 514 -17.11 30.78 -3.00
C SER A 514 -18.24 31.80 -3.15
N ALA A 515 -18.19 32.62 -4.20
CA ALA A 515 -19.32 33.44 -4.56
C ALA A 515 -20.56 32.57 -4.62
N PRO A 516 -21.71 33.01 -4.06
CA PRO A 516 -22.93 32.23 -4.16
C PRO A 516 -23.22 32.02 -5.65
N VAL A 517 -23.41 30.76 -6.04
CA VAL A 517 -23.87 30.40 -7.37
C VAL A 517 -25.18 31.21 -7.59
N PRO A 518 -25.29 32.07 -8.63
CA PRO A 518 -26.51 32.77 -8.90
C PRO A 518 -27.63 31.73 -9.03
N ALA A 519 -28.72 31.95 -8.30
CA ALA A 519 -29.91 31.13 -8.43
C ALA A 519 -30.32 31.09 -9.91
N PRO A 520 -30.65 29.92 -10.45
CA PRO A 520 -31.15 29.84 -11.81
C PRO A 520 -32.35 30.81 -11.96
N ALA A 521 -32.30 31.68 -12.97
CA ALA A 521 -33.37 32.60 -13.28
C ALA A 521 -34.67 31.80 -13.38
N PRO A 522 -35.79 32.30 -12.79
CA PRO A 522 -37.07 31.61 -12.92
C PRO A 522 -37.39 31.45 -14.40
N ALA A 523 -37.67 30.20 -14.79
CA ALA A 523 -38.05 29.87 -16.14
C ALA A 523 -39.24 30.78 -16.52
N SER A 524 -39.06 31.56 -17.59
CA SER A 524 -40.13 32.38 -18.17
C SER A 524 -41.28 31.47 -18.57
N VAL A 525 -42.41 31.62 -17.88
CA VAL A 525 -43.67 30.96 -18.24
C VAL A 525 -43.99 31.42 -19.66
N PRO A 526 -44.22 30.50 -20.60
CA PRO A 526 -44.66 30.90 -21.94
C PRO A 526 -45.99 31.60 -21.82
N ALA A 527 -46.11 32.81 -22.39
CA ALA A 527 -47.36 33.56 -22.47
C ALA A 527 -48.40 32.70 -23.18
N GLN A 528 -49.51 32.42 -22.51
CA GLN A 528 -50.69 31.80 -23.12
C GLN A 528 -51.20 32.74 -24.24
N LYS A 529 -51.24 32.24 -25.46
CA LYS A 529 -51.95 32.89 -26.56
C LYS A 529 -53.43 33.05 -26.20
N PRO A 530 -54.03 34.24 -26.45
CA PRO A 530 -55.47 34.43 -26.27
C PRO A 530 -56.25 33.46 -27.19
N LEU A 531 -57.24 32.79 -26.62
CA LEU A 531 -58.23 32.03 -27.38
C LEU A 531 -58.99 33.01 -28.34
N GLU A 532 -58.81 32.84 -29.63
CA GLU A 532 -59.64 33.43 -30.67
C GLU A 532 -61.08 32.92 -30.51
N ALA A 533 -62.03 33.85 -30.36
CA ALA A 533 -63.43 33.56 -30.31
C ALA A 533 -63.90 33.07 -31.72
N ALA A 534 -64.53 31.89 -31.75
CA ALA A 534 -65.16 31.36 -32.93
C ALA A 534 -66.39 32.23 -33.32
N PRO A 535 -66.59 32.57 -34.61
CA PRO A 535 -67.78 33.22 -35.04
C PRO A 535 -68.96 32.23 -35.09
N GLY A 536 -70.05 32.64 -34.47
CA GLY A 536 -71.30 31.90 -34.56
C GLY A 536 -71.91 31.89 -36.02
N ASN A 537 -72.37 30.74 -36.35
CA ASN A 537 -73.66 30.51 -37.00
C ASN A 537 -74.09 29.06 -36.78
#